data_d3ae3187e75a97a36dcce1346df4072a
#
_entry.id   d3ae3187e75a97a36dcce1346df4072a
#
_cell.length_a   1.000
_cell.length_b   1.000
_cell.length_c   1.000
_cell.angle_alpha   90.00
_cell.angle_beta   90.00
_cell.angle_gamma   90.00
#
_symmetry.space_group_name_H-M   'P 1'
#
loop_
_entity.id
_entity.type
_entity.pdbx_description
1 polymer ?
#
loop_
_entity_poly.entity_id
_entity_poly.type
_entity_poly.pdbx_seq_one_letter_code
_entity_poly.pdbx_strand_id
1 'polypeptide(L)'
;MKSHLHRIPLFLLCVAFASAEPPGIDQSLEFISPPTGAMFIRWHGKPGRSYFVQVSDPANHLNSWHFATIIEGGNDQDISYEVDGTADKGFFRLKYTDQVPGQGETLDTADFDHDGIANLAEINVTPQTDPLNPDTDGDGMPDGWENLYGLDPNNASDASGDLVGDGVTNLVKYKTGRNPLVVALTDTAGTLALKVHTPLE
;
A
#
# COMPACT_ATOMS: atom_id res chain seq x y z
N MET A 1 -39.84 25.34 22.37
CA MET A 1 -39.41 24.56 21.19
C MET A 1 -38.00 25.01 20.84
N LYS A 2 -36.98 24.30 21.27
CA LYS A 2 -35.57 24.56 20.89
C LYS A 2 -35.26 23.63 19.72
N SER A 3 -35.12 24.23 18.53
CA SER A 3 -34.66 23.54 17.33
C SER A 3 -33.21 23.10 17.53
N HIS A 4 -32.97 21.80 17.65
CA HIS A 4 -31.63 21.24 17.57
C HIS A 4 -31.21 21.29 16.10
N LEU A 5 -30.42 22.31 15.74
CA LEU A 5 -29.65 22.23 14.51
C LEU A 5 -28.65 21.09 14.68
N HIS A 6 -28.89 19.99 14.00
CA HIS A 6 -27.88 18.98 13.78
C HIS A 6 -26.80 19.65 12.90
N ARG A 7 -25.64 19.90 13.50
CA ARG A 7 -24.46 20.27 12.73
C ARG A 7 -24.06 19.05 11.91
N ILE A 8 -24.33 19.08 10.64
CA ILE A 8 -23.78 18.12 9.68
C ILE A 8 -22.27 18.39 9.67
N PRO A 9 -21.41 17.43 10.05
CA PRO A 9 -19.97 17.62 9.93
C PRO A 9 -19.62 17.86 8.45
N LEU A 10 -18.89 18.91 8.18
CA LEU A 10 -18.45 19.25 6.84
C LEU A 10 -17.32 18.31 6.46
N PHE A 11 -17.65 17.20 5.77
CA PHE A 11 -16.66 16.33 5.16
C PHE A 11 -16.15 17.00 3.88
N LEU A 12 -14.87 17.30 3.84
CA LEU A 12 -14.22 17.72 2.62
C LEU A 12 -13.77 16.47 1.85
N LEU A 13 -14.49 16.15 0.77
CA LEU A 13 -14.12 15.06 -0.13
C LEU A 13 -12.99 15.55 -1.02
N CYS A 14 -11.79 15.02 -0.83
CA CYS A 14 -10.71 15.14 -1.79
C CYS A 14 -10.58 13.83 -2.56
N VAL A 15 -11.13 13.77 -3.77
CA VAL A 15 -10.90 12.66 -4.70
C VAL A 15 -9.63 12.98 -5.47
N ALA A 16 -8.50 12.52 -4.98
CA ALA A 16 -7.25 12.58 -5.73
C ALA A 16 -7.03 11.24 -6.44
N PHE A 17 -7.13 11.23 -7.76
CA PHE A 17 -6.75 10.08 -8.57
C PHE A 17 -5.23 10.10 -8.75
N ALA A 18 -4.54 9.14 -8.16
CA ALA A 18 -3.11 8.94 -8.38
C ALA A 18 -2.93 7.85 -9.45
N SER A 19 -2.76 8.25 -10.63
CA SER A 19 -2.22 7.69 -11.88
C SER A 19 -3.07 8.15 -13.06
N ALA A 20 -2.48 8.27 -14.24
CA ALA A 20 -3.13 8.78 -15.43
C ALA A 20 -4.50 8.16 -15.61
N GLU A 21 -5.56 8.99 -15.52
CA GLU A 21 -6.93 8.55 -15.72
C GLU A 21 -7.08 7.90 -17.09
N PRO A 22 -7.63 6.68 -17.17
CA PRO A 22 -8.24 6.25 -18.41
C PRO A 22 -9.51 7.10 -18.63
N PRO A 23 -9.77 7.57 -19.85
CA PRO A 23 -10.95 8.38 -20.15
C PRO A 23 -12.21 7.57 -19.85
N GLY A 24 -13.07 8.05 -18.96
CA GLY A 24 -14.39 7.50 -18.69
C GLY A 24 -14.79 7.25 -17.24
N ILE A 25 -14.14 7.86 -16.27
CA ILE A 25 -14.56 7.74 -14.86
C ILE A 25 -15.63 8.77 -14.55
N ASP A 26 -16.88 8.35 -14.71
CA ASP A 26 -18.05 9.02 -14.14
C ASP A 26 -18.43 8.27 -12.84
N GLN A 27 -17.57 8.34 -11.84
CA GLN A 27 -17.80 7.72 -10.54
C GLN A 27 -17.94 8.81 -9.50
N SER A 28 -19.18 9.20 -9.22
CA SER A 28 -19.48 10.02 -8.05
C SER A 28 -19.32 9.18 -6.79
N LEU A 29 -18.27 9.45 -6.03
CA LEU A 29 -18.16 8.95 -4.67
C LEU A 29 -19.19 9.66 -3.82
N GLU A 30 -20.15 8.92 -3.27
CA GLU A 30 -21.22 9.49 -2.45
C GLU A 30 -20.99 9.18 -0.97
N PHE A 31 -21.31 10.16 -0.12
CA PHE A 31 -21.46 9.93 1.32
C PHE A 31 -22.91 9.64 1.65
N ILE A 32 -23.14 8.53 2.37
CA ILE A 32 -24.45 8.14 2.85
C ILE A 32 -24.43 8.11 4.36
N SER A 33 -25.31 8.87 4.98
CA SER A 33 -25.54 8.82 6.43
C SER A 33 -27.00 8.40 6.70
N PRO A 34 -27.25 7.09 6.88
CA PRO A 34 -28.56 6.62 7.24
C PRO A 34 -28.96 7.10 8.67
N PRO A 35 -30.24 7.04 9.03
CA PRO A 35 -30.73 7.47 10.35
C PRO A 35 -30.11 6.72 11.54
N THR A 36 -29.47 5.59 11.29
CA THR A 36 -28.79 4.75 12.30
C THR A 36 -27.49 5.35 12.81
N GLY A 37 -26.98 6.42 12.20
CA GLY A 37 -25.73 7.10 12.58
C GLY A 37 -24.48 6.48 11.98
N ALA A 38 -24.54 5.33 11.32
CA ALA A 38 -23.44 4.79 10.54
C ALA A 38 -23.17 5.68 9.31
N MET A 39 -21.92 5.77 8.90
CA MET A 39 -21.54 6.52 7.71
C MET A 39 -20.95 5.57 6.68
N PHE A 40 -21.29 5.79 5.42
CA PHE A 40 -20.79 4.99 4.31
C PHE A 40 -20.26 5.89 3.21
N ILE A 41 -19.21 5.43 2.55
CA ILE A 41 -18.86 5.88 1.21
C ILE A 41 -19.41 4.88 0.21
N ARG A 42 -19.96 5.36 -0.90
CA ARG A 42 -20.54 4.54 -1.96
C ARG A 42 -20.01 4.96 -3.32
N TRP A 43 -19.77 3.99 -4.18
CA TRP A 43 -19.39 4.22 -5.58
C TRP A 43 -19.95 3.10 -6.46
N HIS A 44 -19.97 3.32 -7.75
CA HIS A 44 -20.40 2.32 -8.71
C HIS A 44 -19.22 1.42 -9.09
N GLY A 45 -19.30 0.14 -8.74
CA GLY A 45 -18.25 -0.85 -9.00
C GLY A 45 -18.30 -1.37 -10.43
N LYS A 46 -17.16 -1.44 -11.10
CA LYS A 46 -17.05 -1.99 -12.46
C LYS A 46 -16.58 -3.44 -12.43
N PRO A 47 -17.18 -4.34 -13.25
CA PRO A 47 -16.70 -5.71 -13.37
C PRO A 47 -15.23 -5.77 -13.81
N GLY A 48 -14.48 -6.70 -13.24
CA GLY A 48 -13.06 -6.88 -13.57
C GLY A 48 -12.13 -5.80 -13.02
N ARG A 49 -12.58 -5.06 -12.01
CA ARG A 49 -11.81 -4.02 -11.33
C ARG A 49 -11.67 -4.33 -9.85
N SER A 50 -10.50 -4.06 -9.29
CA SER A 50 -10.25 -4.12 -7.86
C SER A 50 -10.05 -2.71 -7.31
N TYR A 51 -10.68 -2.40 -6.18
CA TYR A 51 -10.66 -1.10 -5.53
C TYR A 51 -9.95 -1.16 -4.19
N PHE A 52 -9.10 -0.17 -3.93
CA PHE A 52 -8.41 0.03 -2.67
C PHE A 52 -8.95 1.30 -2.02
N VAL A 53 -9.60 1.16 -0.89
CA VAL A 53 -10.05 2.29 -0.09
C VAL A 53 -8.88 2.80 0.73
N GLN A 54 -8.54 4.06 0.56
CA GLN A 54 -7.54 4.73 1.39
C GLN A 54 -8.20 5.81 2.24
N VAL A 55 -7.69 5.92 3.46
CA VAL A 55 -8.14 6.88 4.46
C VAL A 55 -6.95 7.71 4.93
N SER A 56 -7.17 8.98 5.22
CA SER A 56 -6.16 9.86 5.77
C SER A 56 -6.67 10.65 6.95
N ASP A 57 -5.79 10.87 7.94
CA ASP A 57 -6.06 11.75 9.06
C ASP A 57 -6.22 13.21 8.59
N PRO A 58 -7.28 13.92 9.02
CA PRO A 58 -7.50 15.32 8.71
C PRO A 58 -6.36 16.25 9.12
N ALA A 59 -5.65 15.90 10.16
CA ALA A 59 -4.54 16.73 10.67
C ALA A 59 -3.29 16.63 9.77
N ASN A 60 -3.14 15.55 9.00
CA ASN A 60 -1.96 15.28 8.17
C ASN A 60 -2.32 14.65 6.81
N HIS A 61 -3.41 15.09 6.20
CA HIS A 61 -4.01 14.50 5.00
C HIS A 61 -3.09 14.41 3.76
N LEU A 62 -2.00 15.15 3.73
CA LEU A 62 -1.08 15.14 2.58
C LEU A 62 -0.12 13.94 2.60
N ASN A 63 0.20 13.41 3.80
CA ASN A 63 1.25 12.42 3.99
C ASN A 63 0.85 11.21 4.83
N SER A 64 -0.43 11.07 5.19
CA SER A 64 -0.90 10.01 6.09
C SER A 64 -1.95 9.08 5.48
N TRP A 65 -1.87 8.87 4.16
CA TRP A 65 -2.76 7.93 3.49
C TRP A 65 -2.38 6.50 3.87
N HIS A 66 -3.36 5.73 4.33
CA HIS A 66 -3.22 4.31 4.59
C HIS A 66 -4.37 3.54 3.94
N PHE A 67 -4.11 2.30 3.58
CA PHE A 67 -5.11 1.40 3.02
C PHE A 67 -6.02 0.88 4.14
N ALA A 68 -7.32 1.02 3.95
CA ALA A 68 -8.33 0.52 4.87
C ALA A 68 -8.84 -0.87 4.46
N THR A 69 -9.00 -1.09 3.15
CA THR A 69 -9.49 -2.38 2.61
C THR A 69 -9.29 -2.48 1.10
N ILE A 70 -9.45 -3.71 0.60
CA ILE A 70 -9.52 -4.05 -0.83
C ILE A 70 -10.91 -4.61 -1.13
N ILE A 71 -11.54 -4.19 -2.23
CA ILE A 71 -12.90 -4.61 -2.59
C ILE A 71 -12.97 -4.92 -4.09
N GLU A 72 -13.58 -6.04 -4.46
CA GLU A 72 -13.87 -6.34 -5.86
C GLU A 72 -14.93 -5.41 -6.44
N GLY A 73 -14.80 -5.06 -7.71
CA GLY A 73 -15.73 -4.19 -8.43
C GLY A 73 -17.12 -4.77 -8.67
N GLY A 74 -17.29 -6.06 -8.37
CA GLY A 74 -18.58 -6.73 -8.49
C GLY A 74 -19.11 -6.82 -9.92
N ASN A 75 -20.43 -6.86 -10.06
CA ASN A 75 -21.15 -7.05 -11.31
C ASN A 75 -21.89 -5.78 -11.75
N ASP A 76 -21.20 -4.65 -11.85
CA ASP A 76 -21.82 -3.37 -12.24
C ASP A 76 -22.89 -2.92 -11.21
N GLN A 77 -22.52 -2.92 -9.94
CA GLN A 77 -23.39 -2.60 -8.81
C GLN A 77 -22.75 -1.53 -7.91
N ASP A 78 -23.60 -0.88 -7.12
CA ASP A 78 -23.12 0.04 -6.09
C ASP A 78 -22.43 -0.73 -4.97
N ILE A 79 -21.22 -0.31 -4.65
CA ILE A 79 -20.41 -0.80 -3.55
C ILE A 79 -20.50 0.22 -2.42
N SER A 80 -20.62 -0.26 -1.18
CA SER A 80 -20.61 0.59 0.01
C SER A 80 -19.57 0.09 0.99
N TYR A 81 -18.81 1.03 1.55
CA TYR A 81 -17.85 0.78 2.63
C TYR A 81 -18.26 1.60 3.85
N GLU A 82 -18.42 0.93 4.98
CA GLU A 82 -18.74 1.60 6.24
C GLU A 82 -17.50 2.31 6.78
N VAL A 83 -17.64 3.60 7.02
CA VAL A 83 -16.59 4.43 7.59
C VAL A 83 -16.71 4.37 9.10
N ASP A 84 -15.63 4.07 9.80
CA ASP A 84 -15.60 4.14 11.25
C ASP A 84 -15.93 5.56 11.71
N GLY A 85 -17.10 5.71 12.34
CA GLY A 85 -17.65 6.99 12.79
C GLY A 85 -16.93 7.60 13.99
N THR A 86 -15.84 7.02 14.47
CA THR A 86 -15.05 7.56 15.58
C THR A 86 -14.16 8.73 15.18
N ALA A 87 -13.89 8.89 13.88
CA ALA A 87 -13.16 10.04 13.37
C ALA A 87 -14.15 11.15 12.98
N ASP A 88 -14.17 12.25 13.71
CA ASP A 88 -15.00 13.43 13.40
C ASP A 88 -14.77 14.02 12.00
N LYS A 89 -13.69 13.65 11.35
CA LYS A 89 -13.27 14.08 10.00
C LYS A 89 -12.30 13.06 9.40
N GLY A 90 -12.40 12.81 8.11
CA GLY A 90 -11.48 11.96 7.38
C GLY A 90 -11.47 12.31 5.91
N PHE A 91 -10.36 12.04 5.23
CA PHE A 91 -10.29 12.10 3.78
C PHE A 91 -10.28 10.68 3.27
N PHE A 92 -10.99 10.46 2.17
CA PHE A 92 -11.09 9.15 1.52
C PHE A 92 -10.68 9.30 0.06
N ARG A 93 -10.00 8.30 -0.46
CA ARG A 93 -9.77 8.17 -1.89
C ARG A 93 -9.85 6.70 -2.30
N LEU A 94 -10.19 6.47 -3.56
CA LEU A 94 -10.15 5.17 -4.19
C LEU A 94 -8.96 5.11 -5.12
N LYS A 95 -8.06 4.17 -4.88
CA LYS A 95 -7.17 3.64 -5.91
C LYS A 95 -7.87 2.47 -6.58
N TYR A 96 -7.54 2.17 -7.82
CA TYR A 96 -8.06 0.99 -8.50
C TYR A 96 -7.05 0.42 -9.49
N THR A 97 -7.24 -0.84 -9.79
CA THR A 97 -6.57 -1.52 -10.90
C THR A 97 -7.59 -2.34 -11.68
N ASP A 98 -7.35 -2.53 -12.97
CA ASP A 98 -8.12 -3.46 -13.83
C ASP A 98 -7.52 -4.89 -13.77
N GLN A 99 -6.61 -5.14 -12.83
CA GLN A 99 -6.14 -6.49 -12.53
C GLN A 99 -7.18 -7.22 -11.68
N VAL A 100 -7.31 -8.51 -11.94
CA VAL A 100 -8.13 -9.44 -11.16
C VAL A 100 -7.24 -10.56 -10.62
N PRO A 101 -7.60 -11.17 -9.48
CA PRO A 101 -6.88 -12.33 -8.97
C PRO A 101 -6.72 -13.42 -10.03
N GLY A 102 -5.59 -14.08 -10.04
CA GLY A 102 -5.32 -15.22 -10.90
C GLY A 102 -6.19 -16.44 -10.57
N GLN A 103 -6.08 -17.49 -11.38
CA GLN A 103 -6.86 -18.70 -11.17
C GLN A 103 -6.51 -19.36 -9.82
N GLY A 104 -7.46 -19.39 -8.90
CA GLY A 104 -7.29 -19.95 -7.56
C GLY A 104 -6.80 -18.95 -6.51
N GLU A 105 -6.62 -17.72 -6.87
CA GLU A 105 -6.31 -16.62 -5.96
C GLU A 105 -7.59 -15.88 -5.55
N THR A 106 -7.49 -15.16 -4.46
CA THR A 106 -8.46 -14.17 -4.00
C THR A 106 -7.81 -12.79 -4.01
N LEU A 107 -8.56 -11.73 -3.81
CA LEU A 107 -7.99 -10.39 -3.61
C LEU A 107 -6.93 -10.35 -2.51
N ASP A 108 -7.14 -11.14 -1.46
CA ASP A 108 -6.27 -11.18 -0.29
C ASP A 108 -4.92 -11.87 -0.58
N THR A 109 -4.91 -12.84 -1.49
CA THR A 109 -3.73 -13.64 -1.82
C THR A 109 -3.06 -13.26 -3.12
N ALA A 110 -3.71 -12.42 -3.93
CA ALA A 110 -3.12 -11.89 -5.16
C ALA A 110 -1.99 -10.91 -4.83
N ASP A 111 -1.02 -10.85 -5.72
CA ASP A 111 0.12 -9.94 -5.70
C ASP A 111 0.06 -9.14 -7.01
N PHE A 112 -0.48 -7.92 -6.94
CA PHE A 112 -0.81 -7.16 -8.16
C PHE A 112 0.40 -6.42 -8.76
N ASP A 113 1.38 -6.06 -7.97
CA ASP A 113 2.59 -5.39 -8.46
C ASP A 113 3.78 -6.33 -8.67
N HIS A 114 3.61 -7.59 -8.23
CA HIS A 114 4.58 -8.66 -8.42
C HIS A 114 5.92 -8.47 -7.70
N ASP A 115 5.86 -7.89 -6.52
CA ASP A 115 7.04 -7.73 -5.66
C ASP A 115 7.31 -8.93 -4.73
N GLY A 116 6.35 -9.86 -4.64
CA GLY A 116 6.41 -11.07 -3.81
C GLY A 116 5.64 -10.97 -2.50
N ILE A 117 4.95 -9.85 -2.23
CA ILE A 117 4.04 -9.67 -1.09
C ILE A 117 2.59 -9.70 -1.59
N ALA A 118 1.72 -10.42 -0.89
CA ALA A 118 0.30 -10.41 -1.24
C ALA A 118 -0.37 -9.10 -0.82
N ASN A 119 -1.31 -8.61 -1.64
CA ASN A 119 -2.01 -7.33 -1.41
C ASN A 119 -2.53 -7.16 0.03
N LEU A 120 -3.14 -8.21 0.62
CA LEU A 120 -3.64 -8.13 1.98
C LEU A 120 -2.51 -8.07 3.02
N ALA A 121 -1.39 -8.71 2.77
CA ALA A 121 -0.23 -8.64 3.66
C ALA A 121 0.34 -7.23 3.70
N GLU A 122 0.41 -6.55 2.56
CA GLU A 122 0.90 -5.18 2.45
C GLU A 122 0.06 -4.17 3.24
N ILE A 123 -1.27 -4.28 3.15
CA ILE A 123 -2.17 -3.34 3.84
C ILE A 123 -2.39 -3.64 5.32
N ASN A 124 -2.03 -4.83 5.80
CA ASN A 124 -2.20 -5.24 7.21
C ASN A 124 -0.94 -5.10 8.07
N VAL A 125 0.18 -4.74 7.48
CA VAL A 125 1.42 -4.45 8.22
C VAL A 125 1.52 -2.97 8.58
N THR A 126 2.45 -2.63 9.45
CA THR A 126 2.73 -1.21 9.81
C THR A 126 4.24 -1.02 9.87
N PRO A 127 4.81 -0.13 9.07
CA PRO A 127 4.15 0.66 8.01
C PRO A 127 3.62 -0.22 6.86
N GLN A 128 2.57 0.26 6.18
CA GLN A 128 2.01 -0.41 5.00
C GLN A 128 2.89 -0.16 3.78
N THR A 129 2.88 -1.11 2.84
CA THR A 129 3.38 -0.91 1.48
C THR A 129 2.23 -0.67 0.50
N ASP A 130 2.51 -0.32 -0.74
CA ASP A 130 1.49 0.03 -1.75
C ASP A 130 1.25 -1.15 -2.69
N PRO A 131 0.14 -1.90 -2.59
CA PRO A 131 -0.16 -3.10 -3.39
C PRO A 131 -0.22 -2.89 -4.92
N LEU A 132 0.04 -1.69 -5.39
CA LEU A 132 0.06 -1.33 -6.81
C LEU A 132 1.39 -0.70 -7.22
N ASN A 133 2.39 -0.73 -6.34
CA ASN A 133 3.71 -0.18 -6.59
C ASN A 133 4.77 -1.06 -5.94
N PRO A 134 5.53 -1.85 -6.72
CA PRO A 134 6.46 -2.83 -6.18
C PRO A 134 7.65 -2.24 -5.40
N ASP A 135 7.77 -0.92 -5.34
CA ASP A 135 8.85 -0.16 -4.71
C ASP A 135 8.20 1.08 -4.07
N THR A 136 7.72 0.93 -2.84
CA THR A 136 6.86 1.92 -2.17
C THR A 136 7.56 3.24 -1.93
N ASP A 137 8.84 3.24 -1.55
CA ASP A 137 9.61 4.45 -1.24
C ASP A 137 10.44 4.98 -2.43
N GLY A 138 10.52 4.21 -3.52
CA GLY A 138 11.10 4.62 -4.79
C GLY A 138 12.63 4.60 -4.82
N ASP A 139 13.27 3.78 -4.00
CA ASP A 139 14.74 3.70 -3.89
C ASP A 139 15.40 2.74 -4.90
N GLY A 140 14.58 1.94 -5.58
CA GLY A 140 14.99 0.99 -6.61
C GLY A 140 15.21 -0.44 -6.11
N MET A 141 14.77 -0.76 -4.88
CA MET A 141 14.63 -2.10 -4.34
C MET A 141 13.13 -2.43 -4.18
N PRO A 142 12.66 -3.62 -4.54
CA PRO A 142 11.27 -4.00 -4.32
C PRO A 142 10.98 -4.28 -2.84
N ASP A 143 9.76 -3.91 -2.40
CA ASP A 143 9.29 -4.09 -1.03
C ASP A 143 9.45 -5.55 -0.54
N GLY A 144 9.10 -6.52 -1.40
CA GLY A 144 9.27 -7.94 -1.07
C GLY A 144 10.72 -8.37 -0.90
N TRP A 145 11.65 -7.78 -1.66
CA TRP A 145 13.08 -8.06 -1.48
C TRP A 145 13.59 -7.44 -0.18
N GLU A 146 13.19 -6.22 0.15
CA GLU A 146 13.57 -5.55 1.38
C GLU A 146 13.06 -6.28 2.61
N ASN A 147 11.78 -6.67 2.58
CA ASN A 147 11.14 -7.46 3.63
C ASN A 147 11.86 -8.80 3.87
N LEU A 148 12.28 -9.48 2.78
CA LEU A 148 13.00 -10.76 2.87
C LEU A 148 14.34 -10.63 3.61
N TYR A 149 14.97 -9.46 3.52
CA TYR A 149 16.30 -9.23 4.09
C TYR A 149 16.31 -8.30 5.31
N GLY A 150 15.12 -7.88 5.79
CA GLY A 150 14.98 -7.06 6.99
C GLY A 150 15.37 -5.61 6.79
N LEU A 151 15.21 -5.10 5.58
CA LEU A 151 15.24 -3.67 5.24
C LEU A 151 13.85 -3.07 5.43
N ASP A 152 13.72 -1.76 5.31
CA ASP A 152 12.45 -1.05 5.52
C ASP A 152 11.89 -0.50 4.20
N PRO A 153 10.84 -1.11 3.61
CA PRO A 153 10.25 -0.70 2.34
C PRO A 153 9.66 0.72 2.30
N ASN A 154 9.72 1.43 3.41
CA ASN A 154 9.28 2.82 3.52
C ASN A 154 10.42 3.79 3.83
N ASN A 155 11.68 3.38 3.65
CA ASN A 155 12.85 4.17 4.00
C ASN A 155 13.90 4.20 2.89
N ALA A 156 13.71 5.00 1.87
CA ALA A 156 14.59 5.13 0.72
C ALA A 156 16.10 5.36 1.03
N SER A 157 16.45 5.63 2.29
CA SER A 157 17.85 5.84 2.67
C SER A 157 18.64 4.55 2.84
N ASP A 158 17.99 3.43 3.06
CA ASP A 158 18.65 2.15 3.30
C ASP A 158 19.21 1.51 2.03
N ALA A 159 18.74 1.93 0.82
CA ALA A 159 19.40 1.61 -0.45
C ALA A 159 20.89 1.92 -0.46
N SER A 160 21.26 3.03 0.15
CA SER A 160 22.65 3.46 0.29
C SER A 160 23.37 2.79 1.46
N GLY A 161 22.65 2.06 2.30
CA GLY A 161 23.19 1.31 3.42
C GLY A 161 24.02 0.10 2.97
N ASP A 162 24.79 -0.42 3.89
CA ASP A 162 25.58 -1.63 3.71
C ASP A 162 25.31 -2.54 4.93
N LEU A 163 24.40 -3.47 4.76
CA LEU A 163 23.86 -4.31 5.85
C LEU A 163 24.92 -5.17 6.56
N VAL A 164 25.99 -5.51 5.86
CA VAL A 164 27.06 -6.39 6.37
C VAL A 164 28.44 -5.74 6.43
N GLY A 165 28.58 -4.48 6.02
CA GLY A 165 29.82 -3.71 6.12
C GLY A 165 30.93 -4.17 5.17
N ASP A 166 30.56 -4.64 3.97
CA ASP A 166 31.53 -5.14 2.98
C ASP A 166 31.91 -4.08 1.91
N GLY A 167 31.41 -2.86 2.06
CA GLY A 167 31.64 -1.77 1.13
C GLY A 167 30.73 -1.79 -0.09
N VAL A 168 29.74 -2.69 -0.15
CA VAL A 168 28.77 -2.79 -1.24
C VAL A 168 27.37 -2.44 -0.71
N THR A 169 26.73 -1.42 -1.29
CA THR A 169 25.41 -0.96 -0.84
C THR A 169 24.32 -1.99 -1.12
N ASN A 170 23.22 -1.92 -0.34
CA ASN A 170 22.07 -2.81 -0.51
C ASN A 170 21.51 -2.76 -1.94
N LEU A 171 21.32 -1.57 -2.48
CA LEU A 171 20.86 -1.38 -3.86
C LEU A 171 21.80 -2.03 -4.91
N VAL A 172 23.12 -1.94 -4.72
CA VAL A 172 24.07 -2.60 -5.62
C VAL A 172 23.96 -4.11 -5.49
N LYS A 173 23.79 -4.64 -4.27
CA LYS A 173 23.58 -6.06 -4.04
C LYS A 173 22.30 -6.55 -4.71
N TYR A 174 21.19 -5.83 -4.56
CA TYR A 174 19.94 -6.12 -5.28
C TYR A 174 20.16 -6.16 -6.80
N LYS A 175 20.65 -5.08 -7.39
CA LYS A 175 20.86 -4.96 -8.85
C LYS A 175 21.81 -6.01 -9.43
N THR A 176 22.71 -6.55 -8.63
CA THR A 176 23.68 -7.59 -9.05
C THR A 176 23.26 -9.00 -8.66
N GLY A 177 22.03 -9.18 -8.11
CA GLY A 177 21.50 -10.47 -7.69
C GLY A 177 22.27 -11.09 -6.52
N ARG A 178 22.90 -10.28 -5.69
CA ARG A 178 23.66 -10.72 -4.51
C ARG A 178 22.74 -10.75 -3.29
N ASN A 179 22.99 -11.74 -2.43
CA ASN A 179 22.36 -11.75 -1.12
C ASN A 179 23.00 -10.67 -0.22
N PRO A 180 22.23 -9.70 0.32
CA PRO A 180 22.76 -8.60 1.12
C PRO A 180 23.31 -9.05 2.48
N LEU A 181 22.97 -10.26 2.94
CA LEU A 181 23.47 -10.86 4.19
C LEU A 181 24.79 -11.61 4.01
N VAL A 182 25.34 -11.63 2.80
CA VAL A 182 26.58 -12.37 2.51
C VAL A 182 27.69 -11.39 2.19
N VAL A 183 28.78 -11.48 2.96
CA VAL A 183 30.02 -10.75 2.71
C VAL A 183 30.93 -11.57 1.82
N ALA A 184 31.35 -11.03 0.69
CA ALA A 184 32.43 -11.61 -0.09
C ALA A 184 33.76 -11.05 0.43
N LEU A 185 34.48 -11.81 1.21
CA LEU A 185 35.84 -11.47 1.63
C LEU A 185 36.82 -12.09 0.64
N THR A 186 37.62 -11.24 -0.02
CA THR A 186 38.86 -11.72 -0.66
C THR A 186 39.93 -11.74 0.40
N ASP A 187 40.47 -12.91 0.69
CA ASP A 187 41.70 -13.00 1.48
C ASP A 187 42.92 -12.54 0.65
N THR A 188 44.00 -12.25 1.32
CA THR A 188 45.27 -11.83 0.68
C THR A 188 45.87 -12.87 -0.24
N ALA A 189 45.33 -14.10 -0.29
CA ALA A 189 45.74 -15.20 -1.15
C ALA A 189 44.83 -15.34 -2.40
N GLY A 190 43.84 -14.47 -2.57
CA GLY A 190 42.87 -14.52 -3.69
C GLY A 190 41.82 -15.61 -3.56
N THR A 191 41.65 -16.19 -2.39
CA THR A 191 40.59 -17.16 -2.09
C THR A 191 39.32 -16.41 -1.68
N LEU A 192 38.21 -16.74 -2.29
CA LEU A 192 36.90 -16.17 -1.91
C LEU A 192 36.42 -16.85 -0.64
N ALA A 193 36.40 -16.15 0.49
CA ALA A 193 35.74 -16.59 1.70
C ALA A 193 34.36 -15.94 1.82
N LEU A 194 33.32 -16.75 1.95
CA LEU A 194 31.95 -16.30 2.19
C LEU A 194 31.69 -16.32 3.70
N LYS A 195 31.43 -15.15 4.27
CA LYS A 195 30.91 -15.02 5.64
C LYS A 195 29.41 -14.74 5.58
N VAL A 196 28.62 -15.68 6.05
CA VAL A 196 27.17 -15.48 6.15
C VAL A 196 26.86 -14.88 7.51
N HIS A 197 26.21 -13.72 7.52
CA HIS A 197 25.61 -13.17 8.72
C HIS A 197 24.19 -13.74 8.86
N THR A 198 23.94 -14.46 9.94
CA THR A 198 22.55 -14.78 10.32
C THR A 198 21.98 -13.60 11.11
N PRO A 199 20.73 -13.19 10.85
CA PRO A 199 20.06 -12.22 11.72
C PRO A 199 20.09 -12.71 13.16
N LEU A 200 20.30 -11.80 14.10
CA LEU A 200 20.11 -12.11 15.52
C LEU A 200 18.62 -12.32 15.74
N GLU A 201 18.24 -13.47 16.29
CA GLU A 201 16.89 -13.79 16.74
C GLU A 201 16.41 -12.81 17.82
#